data_2c296deff202c1af1bc3b618aef5e055
#
_entry.id   2c296deff202c1af1bc3b618aef5e055
#
_cell.length_a   1.000
_cell.length_b   1.000
_cell.length_c   1.000
_cell.angle_alpha   90.00
_cell.angle_beta   90.00
_cell.angle_gamma   90.00
#
_symmetry.space_group_name_H-M   'P 1'
#
loop_
_entity.id
_entity.type
_entity.pdbx_description
1 polymer ?
#
loop_
_entity_poly.entity_id
_entity_poly.type
_entity_poly.pdbx_seq_one_letter_code
_entity_poly.pdbx_strand_id
1 'polypeptide(L)'
;MKNVSKLILTFVFGTMALGFQAKAEDFPADIKPLMTKYTCFACHKPDTRLVGPAYKDVAKKKYSVDKIVALIAKPQPSNWPGYPPMAPMANVPKEDAVKLAKYINSLK
;
A
#
# COMPACT_ATOMS: atom_id res chain seq x y z
N MET A 1 67.65 15.63 23.85
CA MET A 1 66.66 14.62 23.76
C MET A 1 65.31 15.28 23.55
N LYS A 2 64.81 15.17 22.35
CA LYS A 2 63.52 15.80 21.99
C LYS A 2 62.46 14.72 21.91
N ASN A 3 61.56 14.71 22.88
CA ASN A 3 60.39 13.88 22.83
C ASN A 3 59.35 14.52 21.94
N VAL A 4 59.21 14.00 20.74
CA VAL A 4 58.13 14.38 19.87
C VAL A 4 56.92 13.57 20.27
N SER A 5 56.02 14.21 21.02
CA SER A 5 54.73 13.64 21.33
C SER A 5 53.88 13.64 20.05
N LYS A 6 53.72 12.47 19.47
CA LYS A 6 52.79 12.29 18.35
C LYS A 6 51.36 12.35 18.90
N LEU A 7 50.73 13.48 18.73
CA LEU A 7 49.28 13.60 18.92
C LEU A 7 48.61 12.87 17.77
N ILE A 8 48.13 11.69 18.05
CA ILE A 8 47.26 10.95 17.12
C ILE A 8 45.87 11.53 17.30
N LEU A 9 45.50 12.40 16.36
CA LEU A 9 44.13 12.90 16.27
C LEU A 9 43.27 11.83 15.61
N THR A 10 42.62 11.04 16.46
CA THR A 10 41.67 10.05 15.97
C THR A 10 40.38 10.76 15.55
N PHE A 11 40.24 11.02 14.25
CA PHE A 11 38.99 11.47 13.69
C PHE A 11 38.03 10.28 13.72
N VAL A 12 37.13 10.28 14.68
CA VAL A 12 36.00 9.38 14.66
C VAL A 12 34.96 9.95 13.68
N PHE A 13 35.00 9.48 12.47
CA PHE A 13 33.91 9.70 11.51
C PHE A 13 32.71 8.92 12.00
N GLY A 14 31.85 9.58 12.77
CA GLY A 14 30.51 9.07 13.05
C GLY A 14 29.69 9.16 11.77
N THR A 15 29.64 8.08 11.00
CA THR A 15 28.65 7.93 9.93
C THR A 15 27.28 7.86 10.60
N MET A 16 26.60 8.99 10.67
CA MET A 16 25.21 9.06 11.05
C MET A 16 24.42 8.56 9.83
N ALA A 17 24.22 7.23 9.76
CA ALA A 17 23.31 6.65 8.80
C ALA A 17 21.90 7.05 9.23
N LEU A 18 21.37 8.14 8.66
CA LEU A 18 19.95 8.44 8.66
C LEU A 18 19.28 7.38 7.77
N GLY A 19 18.97 6.24 8.39
CA GLY A 19 18.18 5.22 7.76
C GLY A 19 16.76 5.75 7.59
N PHE A 20 16.46 6.30 6.42
CA PHE A 20 15.09 6.38 5.96
C PHE A 20 14.64 4.96 5.69
N GLN A 21 14.13 4.30 6.72
CA GLN A 21 13.34 3.10 6.52
C GLN A 21 11.98 3.56 5.98
N ALA A 22 11.90 3.64 4.65
CA ALA A 22 10.61 3.53 4.02
C ALA A 22 10.03 2.21 4.51
N LYS A 23 8.96 2.25 5.32
CA LYS A 23 8.17 1.05 5.61
C LYS A 23 7.67 0.56 4.26
N ALA A 24 8.33 -0.46 3.71
CA ALA A 24 7.75 -1.23 2.63
C ALA A 24 6.41 -1.73 3.17
N GLU A 25 5.32 -1.33 2.53
CA GLU A 25 4.00 -1.85 2.85
C GLU A 25 4.06 -3.37 2.64
N ASP A 26 3.96 -4.10 3.75
CA ASP A 26 4.02 -5.55 3.72
C ASP A 26 2.68 -6.09 3.18
N PHE A 27 2.62 -6.27 1.87
CA PHE A 27 1.53 -6.99 1.25
C PHE A 27 1.78 -8.49 1.33
N PRO A 28 0.74 -9.30 1.53
CA PRO A 28 0.86 -10.74 1.34
C PRO A 28 1.45 -11.06 -0.04
N ALA A 29 2.26 -12.11 -0.09
CA ALA A 29 3.02 -12.46 -1.30
C ALA A 29 2.15 -12.77 -2.53
N ASP A 30 0.90 -13.16 -2.32
CA ASP A 30 -0.10 -13.45 -3.35
C ASP A 30 -0.93 -12.23 -3.76
N ILE A 31 -0.96 -11.17 -2.94
CA ILE A 31 -1.80 -9.98 -3.17
C ILE A 31 -1.07 -8.92 -3.98
N LYS A 32 0.18 -8.60 -3.64
CA LYS A 32 0.94 -7.57 -4.35
C LYS A 32 1.03 -7.79 -5.86
N PRO A 33 1.32 -9.02 -6.34
CA PRO A 33 1.33 -9.29 -7.79
C PRO A 33 -0.03 -9.07 -8.45
N LEU A 34 -1.13 -9.41 -7.79
CA LEU A 34 -2.47 -9.19 -8.32
C LEU A 34 -2.80 -7.70 -8.42
N MET A 35 -2.49 -6.91 -7.39
CA MET A 35 -2.72 -5.48 -7.41
C MET A 35 -1.89 -4.78 -8.48
N THR A 36 -0.66 -5.24 -8.72
CA THR A 36 0.20 -4.74 -9.80
C THR A 36 -0.38 -5.12 -11.16
N LYS A 37 -0.77 -6.38 -11.34
CA LYS A 37 -1.33 -6.89 -12.60
C LYS A 37 -2.58 -6.13 -13.03
N TYR A 38 -3.44 -5.82 -12.10
CA TYR A 38 -4.70 -5.12 -12.36
C TYR A 38 -4.64 -3.62 -12.11
N THR A 39 -3.44 -3.06 -11.94
CA THR A 39 -3.19 -1.63 -11.77
C THR A 39 -3.92 -0.97 -10.60
N CYS A 40 -4.23 -1.72 -9.55
CA CYS A 40 -4.94 -1.21 -8.37
C CYS A 40 -4.17 -0.08 -7.68
N PHE A 41 -2.83 -0.15 -7.67
CA PHE A 41 -1.97 0.84 -7.05
C PHE A 41 -1.96 2.20 -7.75
N ALA A 42 -2.47 2.29 -8.97
CA ALA A 42 -2.60 3.57 -9.66
C ALA A 42 -3.58 4.51 -8.94
N CYS A 43 -4.59 3.95 -8.26
CA CYS A 43 -5.66 4.71 -7.63
C CYS A 43 -5.84 4.45 -6.14
N HIS A 44 -5.30 3.37 -5.60
CA HIS A 44 -5.49 2.98 -4.20
C HIS A 44 -4.17 2.79 -3.46
N LYS A 45 -4.19 3.17 -2.18
CA LYS A 45 -3.18 2.85 -1.18
C LYS A 45 -3.84 2.16 0.01
N PRO A 46 -3.11 1.39 0.82
CA PRO A 46 -3.68 0.76 2.01
C PRO A 46 -4.17 1.74 3.06
N ASP A 47 -3.39 2.79 3.36
CA ASP A 47 -3.57 3.64 4.54
C ASP A 47 -4.07 5.05 4.23
N THR A 48 -3.87 5.54 3.03
CA THR A 48 -4.15 6.94 2.67
C THR A 48 -4.92 7.05 1.37
N ARG A 49 -5.70 8.13 1.25
CA ARG A 49 -6.37 8.49 0.01
C ARG A 49 -5.35 8.75 -1.10
N LEU A 50 -5.65 8.27 -2.29
CA LEU A 50 -4.96 8.63 -3.52
C LEU A 50 -6.03 9.18 -4.51
N VAL A 51 -6.22 8.57 -5.65
CA VAL A 51 -7.37 8.86 -6.54
C VAL A 51 -8.64 8.25 -5.95
N GLY A 52 -8.55 7.01 -5.49
CA GLY A 52 -9.61 6.30 -4.79
C GLY A 52 -9.42 6.30 -3.27
N PRO A 53 -10.39 5.77 -2.52
CA PRO A 53 -10.30 5.64 -1.07
C PRO A 53 -9.17 4.69 -0.67
N ALA A 54 -8.61 4.93 0.52
CA ALA A 54 -7.69 3.98 1.15
C ALA A 54 -8.40 2.64 1.37
N TYR A 55 -7.70 1.54 1.21
CA TYR A 55 -8.30 0.22 1.46
C TYR A 55 -8.79 0.05 2.90
N LYS A 56 -8.13 0.66 3.87
CA LYS A 56 -8.63 0.71 5.27
C LYS A 56 -10.00 1.37 5.38
N ASP A 57 -10.25 2.40 4.60
CA ASP A 57 -11.56 3.07 4.59
C ASP A 57 -12.62 2.21 3.91
N VAL A 58 -12.24 1.46 2.88
CA VAL A 58 -13.13 0.45 2.28
C VAL A 58 -13.46 -0.64 3.30
N ALA A 59 -12.47 -1.12 4.05
CA ALA A 59 -12.70 -2.12 5.11
C ALA A 59 -13.68 -1.64 6.18
N LYS A 60 -13.67 -0.35 6.53
CA LYS A 60 -14.62 0.24 7.48
C LYS A 60 -16.08 0.19 7.03
N LYS A 61 -16.32 0.09 5.73
CA LYS A 61 -17.67 -0.10 5.18
C LYS A 61 -18.25 -1.46 5.49
N LYS A 62 -17.43 -2.43 5.87
CA LYS A 62 -17.82 -3.81 6.21
C LYS A 62 -18.61 -4.50 5.11
N TYR A 63 -18.24 -4.25 3.86
CA TYR A 63 -18.81 -4.97 2.72
C TYR A 63 -18.47 -6.45 2.80
N SER A 64 -19.39 -7.31 2.36
CA SER A 64 -19.07 -8.71 2.16
C SER A 64 -18.03 -8.89 1.05
N VAL A 65 -17.35 -10.03 1.05
CA VAL A 65 -16.44 -10.39 -0.05
C VAL A 65 -17.15 -10.31 -1.41
N ASP A 66 -18.34 -10.88 -1.50
CA ASP A 66 -19.15 -10.85 -2.75
C ASP A 66 -19.51 -9.43 -3.17
N LYS A 67 -19.81 -8.55 -2.22
CA LYS A 67 -20.07 -7.13 -2.52
C LYS A 67 -18.84 -6.44 -3.09
N ILE A 68 -17.66 -6.65 -2.52
CA ILE A 68 -16.41 -6.06 -3.03
C ILE A 68 -16.10 -6.61 -4.42
N VAL A 69 -16.25 -7.92 -4.64
CA VAL A 69 -16.08 -8.54 -5.96
C VAL A 69 -17.00 -7.88 -7.00
N ALA A 70 -18.26 -7.69 -6.67
CA ALA A 70 -19.21 -7.00 -7.54
C ALA A 70 -18.80 -5.52 -7.81
N LEU A 71 -18.30 -4.81 -6.81
CA LEU A 71 -17.88 -3.43 -6.93
C LEU A 71 -16.58 -3.25 -7.72
N ILE A 72 -15.69 -4.24 -7.73
CA ILE A 72 -14.50 -4.25 -8.60
C ILE A 72 -14.95 -4.31 -10.06
N ALA A 73 -15.86 -5.20 -10.39
CA ALA A 73 -16.37 -5.37 -11.75
C ALA A 73 -17.26 -4.20 -12.20
N LYS A 74 -18.10 -3.71 -11.30
CA LYS A 74 -19.08 -2.65 -11.55
C LYS A 74 -19.15 -1.70 -10.35
N PRO A 75 -18.28 -0.68 -10.29
CA PRO A 75 -18.27 0.29 -9.21
C PRO A 75 -19.57 1.08 -9.11
N GLN A 76 -19.89 1.52 -7.89
CA GLN A 76 -21.01 2.40 -7.60
C GLN A 76 -20.47 3.72 -7.03
N PRO A 77 -20.29 4.78 -7.85
CA PRO A 77 -19.70 6.04 -7.41
C PRO A 77 -20.44 6.70 -6.25
N SER A 78 -21.75 6.46 -6.13
CA SER A 78 -22.57 6.99 -5.03
C SER A 78 -22.13 6.51 -3.64
N ASN A 79 -21.41 5.39 -3.55
CA ASN A 79 -20.87 4.90 -2.29
C ASN A 79 -19.72 5.76 -1.75
N TRP A 80 -19.11 6.55 -2.62
CA TRP A 80 -17.94 7.36 -2.30
C TRP A 80 -18.08 8.79 -2.82
N PRO A 81 -18.96 9.60 -2.19
CA PRO A 81 -19.11 11.01 -2.54
C PRO A 81 -17.77 11.74 -2.41
N GLY A 82 -17.45 12.63 -3.34
CA GLY A 82 -16.21 13.39 -3.32
C GLY A 82 -14.98 12.66 -3.90
N TYR A 83 -15.18 11.46 -4.43
CA TYR A 83 -14.14 10.73 -5.17
C TYR A 83 -14.48 10.66 -6.66
N PRO A 84 -13.46 10.67 -7.55
CA PRO A 84 -13.69 10.37 -8.95
C PRO A 84 -14.28 8.95 -9.11
N PRO A 85 -15.13 8.71 -10.12
CA PRO A 85 -15.62 7.37 -10.40
C PRO A 85 -14.48 6.39 -10.67
N MET A 86 -14.52 5.23 -10.02
CA MET A 86 -13.61 4.13 -10.32
C MET A 86 -13.96 3.54 -11.69
N ALA A 87 -12.94 3.22 -12.49
CA ALA A 87 -13.15 2.50 -13.74
C ALA A 87 -13.64 1.07 -13.47
N PRO A 88 -14.63 0.56 -14.23
CA PRO A 88 -15.02 -0.84 -14.12
C PRO A 88 -13.87 -1.78 -14.46
N MET A 89 -13.66 -2.79 -13.63
CA MET A 89 -12.58 -3.78 -13.76
C MET A 89 -13.16 -5.17 -14.04
N ALA A 90 -14.02 -5.28 -15.05
CA ALA A 90 -14.70 -6.53 -15.40
C ALA A 90 -13.75 -7.65 -15.89
N ASN A 91 -12.52 -7.29 -16.23
CA ASN A 91 -11.48 -8.23 -16.67
C ASN A 91 -10.75 -8.94 -15.51
N VAL A 92 -11.01 -8.57 -14.26
CA VAL A 92 -10.46 -9.27 -13.10
C VAL A 92 -11.22 -10.58 -12.89
N PRO A 93 -10.56 -11.75 -12.99
CA PRO A 93 -11.23 -13.02 -12.74
C PRO A 93 -11.81 -13.07 -11.33
N LYS A 94 -12.96 -13.70 -11.18
CA LYS A 94 -13.64 -13.81 -9.88
C LYS A 94 -12.74 -14.35 -8.77
N GLU A 95 -11.94 -15.34 -9.09
CA GLU A 95 -10.98 -15.94 -8.14
C GLU A 95 -9.99 -14.91 -7.60
N ASP A 96 -9.41 -14.10 -8.47
CA ASP A 96 -8.49 -13.05 -8.08
C ASP A 96 -9.20 -11.91 -7.32
N ALA A 97 -10.38 -11.55 -7.76
CA ALA A 97 -11.22 -10.55 -7.08
C ALA A 97 -11.58 -10.98 -5.65
N VAL A 98 -11.85 -12.25 -5.42
CA VAL A 98 -12.10 -12.80 -4.08
C VAL A 98 -10.86 -12.66 -3.19
N LYS A 99 -9.68 -12.98 -3.70
CA LYS A 99 -8.43 -12.80 -2.95
C LYS A 99 -8.22 -11.33 -2.56
N LEU A 100 -8.41 -10.42 -3.50
CA LEU A 100 -8.30 -8.97 -3.26
C LEU A 100 -9.34 -8.51 -2.22
N ALA A 101 -10.57 -8.95 -2.33
CA ALA A 101 -11.63 -8.60 -1.39
C ALA A 101 -11.35 -9.07 0.04
N LYS A 102 -10.86 -10.30 0.20
CA LYS A 102 -10.45 -10.83 1.51
C LYS A 102 -9.31 -10.03 2.11
N TYR A 103 -8.33 -9.66 1.31
CA TYR A 103 -7.25 -8.80 1.77
C TYR A 103 -7.77 -7.44 2.24
N ILE A 104 -8.59 -6.76 1.44
CA ILE A 104 -9.18 -5.46 1.80
C ILE A 104 -9.92 -5.57 3.14
N ASN A 105 -10.75 -6.59 3.31
CA ASN A 105 -11.50 -6.80 4.54
C ASN A 105 -10.64 -7.19 5.75
N SER A 106 -9.40 -7.61 5.54
CA SER A 106 -8.45 -7.90 6.62
C SER A 106 -7.84 -6.63 7.24
N LEU A 107 -7.94 -5.51 6.56
CA LEU A 107 -7.40 -4.22 7.03
C LEU A 107 -8.31 -3.62 8.11
N LYS A 108 -7.70 -3.12 9.17
CA LYS A 108 -8.43 -2.53 10.31
C LYS A 108 -7.97 -1.10 10.57
#